data_daed19c16bb9b1fcd5437dc7daad296b
#
_entry.id   daed19c16bb9b1fcd5437dc7daad296b
#
_cell.length_a   1.000
_cell.length_b   1.000
_cell.length_c   1.000
_cell.angle_alpha   90.00
_cell.angle_beta   90.00
_cell.angle_gamma   90.00
#
_symmetry.space_group_name_H-M   'P 1'
#
loop_
_entity.id
_entity.type
_entity.pdbx_description
1 polymer ?
#
loop_
_entity_poly.entity_id
_entity_poly.type
_entity_poly.pdbx_seq_one_letter_code
_entity_poly.pdbx_strand_id
1 'polypeptide(L)'
;ELDAIGRAEVSRIKAFLTRTTDRFRPPYGRYTVEVPRQCVFAGTVNPDTYLRDETGNRRFWPLRCGAIDIAALARDRDQLWAEAVHRFRAGAIWWIEDPALLAEAREEQDRRYQSDAWDDLIEHWLTHEIQTVSDGFPDYGNSRTESVPRTEPLADVSVGEILEEAIGLEPARWNRRDQTRVAAYLKANGWKREQVRIGSGRNAPRVWRYRRRVEDER
;
A
#
# COMPACT_ATOMS: atom_id res chain seq x y z
N GLU A 1 -18.04 -0.37 9.58
CA GLU A 1 -17.02 -1.44 9.43
C GLU A 1 -16.03 -1.00 8.36
N LEU A 2 -14.72 -1.08 8.68
CA LEU A 2 -13.67 -0.57 7.79
C LEU A 2 -13.46 -1.45 6.54
N ASP A 3 -13.83 -2.69 6.56
CA ASP A 3 -13.75 -3.66 5.47
C ASP A 3 -14.69 -3.35 4.28
N ALA A 4 -15.76 -2.61 4.54
CA ALA A 4 -16.68 -2.14 3.50
C ALA A 4 -16.12 -1.00 2.63
N ILE A 5 -14.95 -0.47 2.98
CA ILE A 5 -14.37 0.68 2.30
C ILE A 5 -13.70 0.25 0.99
N GLY A 6 -14.28 0.64 -0.14
CA GLY A 6 -13.70 0.41 -1.46
C GLY A 6 -12.40 1.20 -1.69
N ARG A 7 -11.50 0.71 -2.57
CA ARG A 7 -10.24 1.41 -2.93
C ARG A 7 -10.42 2.87 -3.36
N ALA A 8 -11.52 3.20 -4.03
CA ALA A 8 -11.81 4.57 -4.45
C ALA A 8 -12.12 5.51 -3.27
N GLU A 9 -12.59 4.96 -2.15
CA GLU A 9 -12.94 5.71 -0.96
C GLU A 9 -11.75 5.91 -0.01
N VAL A 10 -10.69 5.09 -0.13
CA VAL A 10 -9.49 5.17 0.71
C VAL A 10 -8.88 6.58 0.68
N SER A 11 -8.79 7.21 -0.49
CA SER A 11 -8.26 8.57 -0.63
C SER A 11 -9.14 9.62 0.06
N ARG A 12 -10.47 9.44 0.03
CA ARG A 12 -11.42 10.31 0.75
C ARG A 12 -11.29 10.16 2.25
N ILE A 13 -11.15 8.93 2.72
CA ILE A 13 -10.97 8.63 4.15
C ILE A 13 -9.65 9.17 4.65
N LYS A 14 -8.56 9.02 3.90
CA LYS A 14 -7.26 9.64 4.23
C LYS A 14 -7.39 11.16 4.39
N ALA A 15 -8.00 11.81 3.42
CA ALA A 15 -8.21 13.26 3.48
C ALA A 15 -9.12 13.64 4.66
N PHE A 16 -10.12 12.84 4.96
CA PHE A 16 -11.01 13.04 6.10
C PHE A 16 -10.28 12.85 7.43
N LEU A 17 -9.51 11.77 7.61
CA LEU A 17 -8.78 11.48 8.84
C LEU A 17 -7.67 12.52 9.15
N THR A 18 -7.01 13.06 8.13
CA THR A 18 -5.94 14.05 8.30
C THR A 18 -6.41 15.48 8.45
N ARG A 19 -7.70 15.74 8.33
CA ARG A 19 -8.25 17.07 8.48
C ARG A 19 -8.15 17.54 9.94
N THR A 20 -7.61 18.72 10.17
CA THR A 20 -7.52 19.36 11.50
C THR A 20 -8.69 20.28 11.79
N THR A 21 -9.46 20.67 10.76
CA THR A 21 -10.60 21.56 10.86
C THR A 21 -11.76 20.99 10.04
N ASP A 22 -12.93 20.90 10.65
CA ASP A 22 -14.16 20.53 9.97
C ASP A 22 -14.90 21.78 9.51
N ARG A 23 -15.35 21.75 8.26
CA ARG A 23 -16.10 22.81 7.62
C ARG A 23 -17.47 22.30 7.25
N PHE A 24 -18.51 22.84 7.84
CA PHE A 24 -19.89 22.45 7.60
C PHE A 24 -20.87 23.61 7.81
N ARG A 25 -22.05 23.47 7.24
CA ARG A 25 -23.14 24.38 7.50
C ARG A 25 -24.07 23.75 8.53
N PRO A 26 -24.25 24.36 9.73
CA PRO A 26 -25.18 23.87 10.73
C PRO A 26 -26.60 23.77 10.15
N PRO A 27 -27.44 22.82 10.61
CA PRO A 27 -28.84 22.81 10.27
C PRO A 27 -29.47 24.18 10.53
N TYR A 28 -30.22 24.68 9.57
CA TYR A 28 -30.85 26.02 9.58
C TYR A 28 -29.86 27.22 9.60
N GLY A 29 -28.56 26.97 9.59
CA GLY A 29 -27.55 28.03 9.51
C GLY A 29 -27.48 28.67 8.13
N ARG A 30 -27.22 29.99 8.07
CA ARG A 30 -27.02 30.72 6.80
C ARG A 30 -25.60 30.60 6.27
N TYR A 31 -24.62 30.42 7.16
CA TYR A 31 -23.20 30.44 6.82
C TYR A 31 -22.51 29.12 7.15
N THR A 32 -21.45 28.83 6.43
CA THR A 32 -20.53 27.73 6.74
C THR A 32 -19.68 28.14 7.95
N VAL A 33 -19.50 27.22 8.89
CA VAL A 33 -18.62 27.38 10.05
C VAL A 33 -17.42 26.46 9.92
N GLU A 34 -16.31 26.88 10.51
CA GLU A 34 -15.10 26.10 10.62
C GLU A 34 -14.82 25.83 12.10
N VAL A 35 -14.68 24.55 12.44
CA VAL A 35 -14.47 24.10 13.82
C VAL A 35 -13.21 23.26 13.87
N PRO A 36 -12.26 23.58 14.76
CA PRO A 36 -11.10 22.74 14.99
C PRO A 36 -11.54 21.36 15.44
N ARG A 37 -10.96 20.32 14.83
CA ARG A 37 -11.32 18.94 15.15
C ARG A 37 -10.69 18.52 16.48
N GLN A 38 -11.50 18.02 17.40
CA GLN A 38 -11.11 17.57 18.73
C GLN A 38 -11.59 16.14 19.00
N CYS A 39 -11.43 15.25 18.02
CA CYS A 39 -11.85 13.86 18.16
C CYS A 39 -10.81 12.92 17.52
N VAL A 40 -10.88 11.67 17.94
CA VAL A 40 -10.23 10.52 17.30
C VAL A 40 -11.27 9.62 16.68
N PHE A 41 -10.84 8.81 15.70
CA PHE A 41 -11.71 7.86 15.02
C PHE A 41 -11.34 6.45 15.46
N ALA A 42 -12.34 5.64 15.73
CA ALA A 42 -12.18 4.21 15.94
C ALA A 42 -13.08 3.45 14.95
N GLY A 43 -12.62 2.31 14.51
CA GLY A 43 -13.39 1.42 13.64
C GLY A 43 -13.16 -0.02 14.05
N THR A 44 -14.10 -0.88 13.71
CA THR A 44 -14.01 -2.33 13.95
C THR A 44 -13.92 -3.06 12.63
N VAL A 45 -13.20 -4.17 12.62
CA VAL A 45 -13.06 -5.08 11.49
C VAL A 45 -13.10 -6.52 11.97
N ASN A 46 -13.65 -7.41 11.15
CA ASN A 46 -13.66 -8.84 11.41
C ASN A 46 -12.53 -9.58 10.68
N PRO A 47 -12.20 -9.25 9.41
CA PRO A 47 -11.10 -9.91 8.70
C PRO A 47 -9.73 -9.58 9.31
N ASP A 48 -8.79 -10.50 9.23
CA ASP A 48 -7.41 -10.27 9.65
C ASP A 48 -6.67 -9.31 8.71
N THR A 49 -7.01 -9.33 7.41
CA THR A 49 -6.44 -8.43 6.39
C THR A 49 -7.50 -7.48 5.86
N TYR A 50 -7.29 -6.18 6.00
CA TYR A 50 -8.25 -5.13 5.62
C TYR A 50 -7.63 -3.82 5.15
N LEU A 51 -6.34 -3.62 5.35
CA LEU A 51 -5.63 -2.44 4.89
C LEU A 51 -5.27 -2.59 3.41
N ARG A 52 -5.73 -1.66 2.58
CA ARG A 52 -5.59 -1.71 1.11
C ARG A 52 -4.72 -0.59 0.54
N ASP A 53 -4.05 0.15 1.41
CA ASP A 53 -3.28 1.32 1.02
C ASP A 53 -1.80 1.12 1.28
N GLU A 54 -1.04 0.95 0.21
CA GLU A 54 0.41 0.74 0.26
C GLU A 54 1.19 1.89 0.91
N THR A 55 0.64 3.12 0.90
CA THR A 55 1.38 4.32 1.34
C THR A 55 0.78 5.02 2.56
N GLY A 56 -0.41 4.64 2.99
CA GLY A 56 -1.21 5.39 3.97
C GLY A 56 -1.54 4.65 5.25
N ASN A 57 -1.14 3.40 5.37
CA ASN A 57 -1.46 2.56 6.51
C ASN A 57 -0.96 3.14 7.85
N ARG A 58 0.05 4.00 7.86
CA ARG A 58 0.55 4.74 9.04
C ARG A 58 -0.52 5.54 9.80
N ARG A 59 -1.71 5.76 9.21
CA ARG A 59 -2.85 6.44 9.86
C ARG A 59 -3.71 5.49 10.67
N PHE A 60 -3.54 4.20 10.48
CA PHE A 60 -4.28 3.16 11.16
C PHE A 60 -3.40 2.53 12.23
N TRP A 61 -3.93 2.43 13.42
CA TRP A 61 -3.31 1.77 14.56
C TRP A 61 -4.09 0.49 14.85
N PRO A 62 -3.70 -0.64 14.25
CA PRO A 62 -4.37 -1.90 14.46
C PRO A 62 -4.19 -2.37 15.90
N LEU A 63 -5.29 -2.64 16.57
CA LEU A 63 -5.30 -3.21 17.90
C LEU A 63 -6.05 -4.53 17.88
N ARG A 64 -5.42 -5.60 18.32
CA ARG A 64 -6.08 -6.88 18.47
C ARG A 64 -6.78 -6.92 19.83
N CYS A 65 -8.11 -7.06 19.81
CA CYS A 65 -8.87 -7.24 21.02
C CYS A 65 -8.81 -8.71 21.46
N GLY A 66 -8.43 -8.94 22.72
CA GLY A 66 -8.51 -10.23 23.40
C GLY A 66 -9.84 -10.41 24.14
N ALA A 67 -9.80 -11.10 25.26
CA ALA A 67 -10.95 -11.19 26.15
C ALA A 67 -11.26 -9.78 26.72
N ILE A 68 -12.50 -9.36 26.59
CA ILE A 68 -12.94 -8.02 27.02
C ILE A 68 -13.69 -8.16 28.35
N ASP A 69 -13.15 -7.55 29.41
CA ASP A 69 -13.81 -7.43 30.71
C ASP A 69 -14.55 -6.08 30.80
N ILE A 70 -15.84 -6.11 30.44
CA ILE A 70 -16.70 -4.92 30.46
C ILE A 70 -16.90 -4.39 31.87
N ALA A 71 -16.96 -5.28 32.90
CA ALA A 71 -17.15 -4.87 34.28
C ALA A 71 -15.92 -4.14 34.83
N ALA A 72 -14.70 -4.63 34.52
CA ALA A 72 -13.46 -3.94 34.86
C ALA A 72 -13.39 -2.58 34.16
N LEU A 73 -13.70 -2.53 32.86
CA LEU A 73 -13.69 -1.28 32.11
C LEU A 73 -14.66 -0.24 32.67
N ALA A 74 -15.88 -0.67 33.04
CA ALA A 74 -16.87 0.22 33.64
C ALA A 74 -16.41 0.78 34.99
N ARG A 75 -15.73 -0.05 35.79
CA ARG A 75 -15.19 0.35 37.10
C ARG A 75 -14.03 1.34 36.95
N ASP A 76 -13.11 1.10 36.00
CA ASP A 76 -11.85 1.82 35.92
C ASP A 76 -11.88 2.99 34.91
N ARG A 77 -12.97 3.13 34.14
CA ARG A 77 -13.13 4.12 33.06
C ARG A 77 -12.77 5.54 33.46
N ASP A 78 -13.31 6.00 34.59
CA ASP A 78 -13.13 7.38 35.01
C ASP A 78 -11.69 7.64 35.46
N GLN A 79 -11.06 6.64 36.05
CA GLN A 79 -9.65 6.71 36.43
C GLN A 79 -8.72 6.71 35.19
N LEU A 80 -9.02 5.92 34.17
CA LEU A 80 -8.28 5.94 32.90
C LEU A 80 -8.38 7.31 32.21
N TRP A 81 -9.55 7.92 32.22
CA TRP A 81 -9.72 9.29 31.70
C TRP A 81 -8.97 10.33 32.53
N ALA A 82 -9.00 10.22 33.85
CA ALA A 82 -8.28 11.13 34.73
C ALA A 82 -6.76 11.05 34.50
N GLU A 83 -6.21 9.85 34.34
CA GLU A 83 -4.80 9.64 34.00
C GLU A 83 -4.45 10.26 32.62
N ALA A 84 -5.26 10.01 31.59
CA ALA A 84 -5.06 10.57 30.26
C ALA A 84 -5.03 12.12 30.29
N VAL A 85 -5.96 12.73 30.99
CA VAL A 85 -6.01 14.19 31.17
C VAL A 85 -4.79 14.71 31.96
N HIS A 86 -4.37 14.00 32.99
CA HIS A 86 -3.19 14.38 33.76
C HIS A 86 -1.93 14.35 32.89
N ARG A 87 -1.72 13.27 32.12
CA ARG A 87 -0.58 13.13 31.19
C ARG A 87 -0.60 14.20 30.10
N PHE A 88 -1.77 14.48 29.53
CA PHE A 88 -1.93 15.53 28.53
C PHE A 88 -1.57 16.92 29.06
N ARG A 89 -2.03 17.26 30.28
CA ARG A 89 -1.69 18.54 30.93
C ARG A 89 -0.23 18.66 31.32
N ALA A 90 0.42 17.52 31.60
CA ALA A 90 1.85 17.45 31.83
C ALA A 90 2.70 17.53 30.55
N GLY A 91 2.09 17.68 29.38
CA GLY A 91 2.79 17.76 28.09
C GLY A 91 3.33 16.42 27.59
N ALA A 92 2.76 15.31 28.02
CA ALA A 92 3.18 13.99 27.52
C ALA A 92 3.03 13.89 26.01
N ILE A 93 4.04 13.33 25.35
CA ILE A 93 4.04 13.06 23.91
C ILE A 93 2.98 11.99 23.63
N TRP A 94 2.07 12.26 22.69
CA TRP A 94 0.96 11.40 22.32
C TRP A 94 1.13 10.72 20.95
N TRP A 95 2.27 10.90 20.32
CA TRP A 95 2.66 10.22 19.07
C TRP A 95 3.87 9.33 19.32
N ILE A 96 4.08 8.35 18.44
CA ILE A 96 5.20 7.41 18.55
C ILE A 96 6.45 8.06 17.96
N GLU A 97 7.51 8.20 18.76
CA GLU A 97 8.84 8.67 18.32
C GLU A 97 9.88 7.54 18.38
N ASP A 98 9.68 6.54 19.22
CA ASP A 98 10.58 5.42 19.38
C ASP A 98 10.69 4.62 18.07
N PRO A 99 11.90 4.47 17.49
CA PRO A 99 12.11 3.72 16.26
C PRO A 99 11.69 2.25 16.34
N ALA A 100 11.83 1.61 17.49
CA ALA A 100 11.44 0.22 17.71
C ALA A 100 9.91 0.09 17.65
N LEU A 101 9.18 0.96 18.36
CA LEU A 101 7.72 0.98 18.31
C LEU A 101 7.18 1.36 16.92
N LEU A 102 7.88 2.24 16.19
CA LEU A 102 7.54 2.54 14.80
C LEU A 102 7.73 1.34 13.89
N ALA A 103 8.75 0.52 14.12
CA ALA A 103 8.97 -0.71 13.36
C ALA A 103 7.87 -1.74 13.66
N GLU A 104 7.54 -1.95 14.94
CA GLU A 104 6.43 -2.83 15.33
C GLU A 104 5.08 -2.38 14.76
N ALA A 105 4.80 -1.07 14.78
CA ALA A 105 3.58 -0.53 14.20
C ALA A 105 3.49 -0.76 12.68
N ARG A 106 4.62 -0.68 11.97
CA ARG A 106 4.69 -1.00 10.53
C ARG A 106 4.45 -2.48 10.29
N GLU A 107 5.10 -3.34 11.05
CA GLU A 107 4.92 -4.79 10.95
C GLU A 107 3.46 -5.20 11.20
N GLU A 108 2.80 -4.59 12.19
CA GLU A 108 1.37 -4.80 12.45
C GLU A 108 0.48 -4.29 11.30
N GLN A 109 0.86 -3.21 10.64
CA GLN A 109 0.16 -2.70 9.47
C GLN A 109 0.36 -3.62 8.25
N ASP A 110 1.58 -4.11 8.04
CA ASP A 110 1.93 -5.00 6.93
C ASP A 110 1.24 -6.36 7.06
N ARG A 111 1.15 -6.92 8.26
CA ARG A 111 0.37 -8.16 8.52
C ARG A 111 -1.11 -8.03 8.16
N ARG A 112 -1.66 -6.81 8.20
CA ARG A 112 -3.07 -6.53 7.89
C ARG A 112 -3.28 -5.98 6.49
N TYR A 113 -2.19 -5.87 5.72
CA TYR A 113 -2.27 -5.45 4.35
C TYR A 113 -2.93 -6.55 3.51
N GLN A 114 -3.96 -6.16 2.77
CA GLN A 114 -4.61 -7.02 1.79
C GLN A 114 -3.91 -6.82 0.45
N SER A 115 -3.05 -7.78 0.08
CA SER A 115 -2.39 -7.79 -1.23
C SER A 115 -3.41 -7.79 -2.37
N ASP A 116 -2.98 -7.28 -3.49
CA ASP A 116 -3.73 -7.37 -4.73
C ASP A 116 -3.49 -8.74 -5.37
N ALA A 117 -4.51 -9.31 -6.01
CA ALA A 117 -4.36 -10.58 -6.73
C ALA A 117 -3.31 -10.55 -7.86
N TRP A 118 -2.89 -9.36 -8.28
CA TRP A 118 -1.85 -9.17 -9.27
C TRP A 118 -0.44 -9.05 -8.66
N ASP A 119 -0.34 -8.79 -7.36
CA ASP A 119 0.93 -8.57 -6.68
C ASP A 119 1.86 -9.79 -6.84
N ASP A 120 1.35 -10.99 -6.59
CA ASP A 120 2.10 -12.24 -6.75
C ASP A 120 2.51 -12.50 -8.21
N LEU A 121 1.62 -12.19 -9.16
CA LEU A 121 1.90 -12.36 -10.60
C LEU A 121 3.00 -11.40 -11.06
N ILE A 122 2.93 -10.15 -10.61
CA ILE A 122 3.92 -9.11 -10.93
C ILE A 122 5.26 -9.46 -10.30
N GLU A 123 5.28 -9.87 -9.02
CA GLU A 123 6.49 -10.25 -8.32
C GLU A 123 7.15 -11.46 -9.00
N HIS A 124 6.34 -12.46 -9.34
CA HIS A 124 6.84 -13.64 -10.05
C HIS A 124 7.47 -13.24 -11.39
N TRP A 125 6.81 -12.40 -12.19
CA TRP A 125 7.32 -11.95 -13.48
C TRP A 125 8.60 -11.11 -13.34
N LEU A 126 8.69 -10.27 -12.31
CA LEU A 126 9.88 -9.45 -12.05
C LEU A 126 11.09 -10.29 -11.64
N THR A 127 10.88 -11.41 -10.98
CA THR A 127 11.93 -12.26 -10.38
C THR A 127 12.24 -13.52 -11.18
N HIS A 128 11.36 -13.94 -12.08
CA HIS A 128 11.51 -15.16 -12.87
C HIS A 128 11.43 -14.87 -14.36
N GLU A 129 12.03 -15.74 -15.15
CA GLU A 129 11.95 -15.75 -16.61
C GLU A 129 11.51 -17.11 -17.13
N ILE A 130 10.89 -17.12 -18.31
CA ILE A 130 10.47 -18.35 -18.96
C ILE A 130 11.61 -18.84 -19.84
N GLN A 131 12.19 -19.99 -19.51
CA GLN A 131 13.19 -20.66 -20.32
C GLN A 131 12.62 -21.89 -21.00
N THR A 132 12.98 -22.07 -22.26
CA THR A 132 12.65 -23.29 -22.99
C THR A 132 13.75 -24.31 -22.75
N VAL A 133 13.42 -25.37 -22.00
CA VAL A 133 14.33 -26.49 -21.74
C VAL A 133 14.04 -27.58 -22.75
N SER A 134 15.07 -27.97 -23.50
CA SER A 134 15.01 -29.08 -24.43
C SER A 134 15.53 -30.35 -23.74
N ASP A 135 14.79 -31.44 -23.84
CA ASP A 135 15.15 -32.74 -23.22
C ASP A 135 16.33 -33.47 -23.92
N GLY A 136 17.15 -32.74 -24.68
CA GLY A 136 18.46 -33.26 -25.15
C GLY A 136 18.44 -34.34 -26.22
N PHE A 137 17.30 -34.71 -26.77
CA PHE A 137 17.18 -35.62 -27.89
C PHE A 137 16.95 -34.87 -29.20
N PRO A 138 17.87 -34.92 -30.18
CA PRO A 138 17.80 -34.10 -31.40
C PRO A 138 16.61 -34.40 -32.33
N ASP A 139 16.02 -35.57 -32.26
CA ASP A 139 14.98 -36.05 -33.21
C ASP A 139 13.55 -36.17 -32.64
N TYR A 140 13.38 -36.04 -31.33
CA TYR A 140 12.05 -36.10 -30.67
C TYR A 140 11.96 -35.05 -29.55
N GLY A 141 12.26 -33.81 -29.89
CA GLY A 141 12.33 -32.71 -28.92
C GLY A 141 10.96 -32.33 -28.37
N ASN A 142 10.59 -32.83 -27.21
CA ASN A 142 9.62 -32.17 -26.36
C ASN A 142 10.33 -31.01 -25.66
N SER A 143 10.16 -29.80 -26.21
CA SER A 143 10.56 -28.61 -25.50
C SER A 143 9.47 -28.26 -24.49
N ARG A 144 9.82 -28.14 -23.22
CA ARG A 144 8.94 -27.61 -22.18
C ARG A 144 9.42 -26.23 -21.75
N THR A 145 8.48 -25.38 -21.40
CA THR A 145 8.80 -24.08 -20.81
C THR A 145 8.78 -24.19 -19.29
N GLU A 146 9.86 -23.75 -18.66
CA GLU A 146 9.97 -23.71 -17.21
C GLU A 146 10.16 -22.26 -16.76
N SER A 147 9.55 -21.91 -15.63
CA SER A 147 9.78 -20.64 -14.96
C SER A 147 11.00 -20.80 -14.05
N VAL A 148 12.04 -20.05 -14.30
CA VAL A 148 13.30 -20.08 -13.52
C VAL A 148 13.58 -18.70 -12.95
N PRO A 149 14.24 -18.61 -11.77
CA PRO A 149 14.67 -17.33 -11.23
C PRO A 149 15.56 -16.59 -12.22
N ARG A 150 15.34 -15.29 -12.38
CA ARG A 150 16.21 -14.46 -13.24
C ARG A 150 17.62 -14.41 -12.68
N THR A 151 18.58 -14.61 -13.53
CA THR A 151 20.00 -14.49 -13.17
C THR A 151 20.38 -13.01 -12.93
N GLU A 152 19.80 -12.09 -13.71
CA GLU A 152 20.00 -10.66 -13.57
C GLU A 152 18.67 -9.96 -13.30
N PRO A 153 18.60 -9.05 -12.31
CA PRO A 153 17.40 -8.26 -12.05
C PRO A 153 17.08 -7.36 -13.26
N LEU A 154 15.78 -7.15 -13.51
CA LEU A 154 15.36 -6.20 -14.53
C LEU A 154 15.80 -4.78 -14.16
N ALA A 155 16.55 -4.12 -15.06
CA ALA A 155 17.06 -2.78 -14.84
C ALA A 155 15.95 -1.72 -14.84
N ASP A 156 14.96 -1.90 -15.71
CA ASP A 156 13.78 -1.06 -15.80
C ASP A 156 12.60 -1.84 -16.41
N VAL A 157 11.40 -1.40 -16.10
CA VAL A 157 10.14 -1.99 -16.58
C VAL A 157 9.12 -0.90 -16.93
N SER A 158 8.23 -1.19 -17.85
CA SER A 158 7.06 -0.35 -18.12
C SER A 158 5.79 -0.99 -17.57
N VAL A 159 4.78 -0.15 -17.34
CA VAL A 159 3.45 -0.64 -16.94
C VAL A 159 2.83 -1.52 -18.03
N GLY A 160 3.12 -1.21 -19.31
CA GLY A 160 2.63 -1.98 -20.44
C GLY A 160 3.18 -3.40 -20.46
N GLU A 161 4.50 -3.57 -20.32
CA GLU A 161 5.15 -4.88 -20.25
C GLU A 161 4.54 -5.76 -19.14
N ILE A 162 4.31 -5.19 -17.96
CA ILE A 162 3.69 -5.94 -16.86
C ILE A 162 2.24 -6.32 -17.16
N LEU A 163 1.45 -5.39 -17.73
CA LEU A 163 0.07 -5.70 -18.10
C LEU A 163 -0.04 -6.81 -19.15
N GLU A 164 0.86 -6.79 -20.13
CA GLU A 164 0.88 -7.76 -21.23
C GLU A 164 1.49 -9.09 -20.82
N GLU A 165 2.70 -9.06 -20.25
CA GLU A 165 3.49 -10.26 -20.02
C GLU A 165 3.23 -10.93 -18.66
N ALA A 166 3.02 -10.14 -17.60
CA ALA A 166 2.75 -10.69 -16.27
C ALA A 166 1.26 -11.00 -16.05
N ILE A 167 0.37 -10.10 -16.51
CA ILE A 167 -1.07 -10.22 -16.27
C ILE A 167 -1.81 -10.86 -17.45
N GLY A 168 -1.21 -10.86 -18.65
CA GLY A 168 -1.82 -11.41 -19.86
C GLY A 168 -2.96 -10.54 -20.43
N LEU A 169 -2.93 -9.23 -20.19
CA LEU A 169 -3.93 -8.31 -20.74
C LEU A 169 -3.50 -7.75 -22.08
N GLU A 170 -4.31 -7.97 -23.11
CA GLU A 170 -4.11 -7.38 -24.44
C GLU A 170 -4.11 -5.84 -24.37
N PRO A 171 -3.25 -5.14 -25.13
CA PRO A 171 -3.16 -3.68 -25.15
C PRO A 171 -4.50 -2.96 -25.38
N ALA A 172 -5.38 -3.56 -26.20
CA ALA A 172 -6.71 -3.01 -26.50
C ALA A 172 -7.66 -2.99 -25.27
N ARG A 173 -7.38 -3.78 -24.24
CA ARG A 173 -8.17 -3.88 -23.01
C ARG A 173 -7.61 -3.04 -21.86
N TRP A 174 -6.45 -2.41 -22.03
CA TRP A 174 -5.84 -1.60 -20.98
C TRP A 174 -6.71 -0.40 -20.64
N ASN A 175 -6.95 -0.21 -19.37
CA ASN A 175 -7.64 0.96 -18.86
C ASN A 175 -6.77 1.70 -17.83
N ARG A 176 -7.15 2.93 -17.50
CA ARG A 176 -6.40 3.75 -16.56
C ARG A 176 -6.31 3.15 -15.15
N ARG A 177 -7.34 2.39 -14.76
CA ARG A 177 -7.38 1.75 -13.43
C ARG A 177 -6.31 0.67 -13.32
N ASP A 178 -6.16 -0.17 -14.34
CA ASP A 178 -5.18 -1.25 -14.39
C ASP A 178 -3.76 -0.68 -14.41
N GLN A 179 -3.53 0.35 -15.22
CA GLN A 179 -2.24 1.06 -15.26
C GLN A 179 -1.88 1.67 -13.89
N THR A 180 -2.86 2.24 -13.19
CA THR A 180 -2.64 2.83 -11.87
C THR A 180 -2.35 1.74 -10.83
N ARG A 181 -2.98 0.59 -10.92
CA ARG A 181 -2.80 -0.57 -10.04
C ARG A 181 -1.37 -1.11 -10.13
N VAL A 182 -0.86 -1.36 -11.34
CA VAL A 182 0.54 -1.77 -11.57
C VAL A 182 1.52 -0.70 -11.12
N ALA A 183 1.24 0.57 -11.43
CA ALA A 183 2.10 1.68 -11.01
C ALA A 183 2.16 1.84 -9.48
N ALA A 184 1.09 1.51 -8.77
CA ALA A 184 1.04 1.52 -7.31
C ALA A 184 1.92 0.42 -6.73
N TYR A 185 1.79 -0.82 -7.23
CA TYR A 185 2.67 -1.94 -6.86
C TYR A 185 4.15 -1.60 -7.03
N LEU A 186 4.53 -1.10 -8.20
CA LEU A 186 5.94 -0.75 -8.48
C LEU A 186 6.47 0.29 -7.51
N LYS A 187 5.70 1.34 -7.20
CA LYS A 187 6.10 2.38 -6.25
C LYS A 187 6.25 1.85 -4.83
N ALA A 188 5.34 0.98 -4.38
CA ALA A 188 5.39 0.36 -3.05
C ALA A 188 6.66 -0.49 -2.89
N ASN A 189 7.08 -1.16 -3.96
CA ASN A 189 8.27 -2.00 -3.99
C ASN A 189 9.56 -1.26 -4.40
N GLY A 190 9.60 0.06 -4.23
CA GLY A 190 10.82 0.87 -4.37
C GLY A 190 11.20 1.27 -5.80
N TRP A 191 10.33 0.98 -6.78
CA TRP A 191 10.58 1.40 -8.16
C TRP A 191 10.25 2.88 -8.35
N LYS A 192 11.15 3.62 -8.99
CA LYS A 192 10.98 5.05 -9.30
C LYS A 192 10.65 5.26 -10.76
N ARG A 193 9.65 6.09 -11.03
CA ARG A 193 9.24 6.44 -12.38
C ARG A 193 10.18 7.49 -12.97
N GLU A 194 10.81 7.17 -14.10
CA GLU A 194 11.77 8.04 -14.80
C GLU A 194 11.47 8.09 -16.30
N GLN A 195 11.90 9.17 -16.95
CA GLN A 195 11.86 9.26 -18.41
C GLN A 195 13.16 8.68 -18.99
N VAL A 196 13.03 7.65 -19.78
CA VAL A 196 14.16 6.99 -20.47
C VAL A 196 14.05 7.25 -21.96
N ARG A 197 15.17 7.50 -22.62
CA ARG A 197 15.25 7.57 -24.09
C ARG A 197 15.36 6.16 -24.66
N ILE A 198 14.51 5.84 -25.65
CA ILE A 198 14.63 4.60 -26.40
C ILE A 198 15.36 4.89 -27.73
N GLY A 199 16.59 4.43 -27.85
CA GLY A 199 17.43 4.58 -29.04
C GLY A 199 18.57 5.60 -28.91
N SER A 200 19.49 5.59 -29.86
CA SER A 200 20.78 6.31 -29.83
C SER A 200 20.78 7.67 -30.53
N GLY A 201 19.65 8.28 -30.87
CA GLY A 201 19.58 9.54 -31.61
C GLY A 201 19.20 10.75 -30.74
N ARG A 202 19.61 11.99 -31.15
CA ARG A 202 19.21 13.24 -30.50
C ARG A 202 17.69 13.40 -30.39
N ASN A 203 16.91 12.82 -31.30
CA ASN A 203 15.45 12.86 -31.37
C ASN A 203 14.80 11.54 -30.89
N ALA A 204 15.52 10.66 -30.18
CA ALA A 204 14.96 9.42 -29.68
C ALA A 204 13.78 9.70 -28.72
N PRO A 205 12.65 8.99 -28.87
CA PRO A 205 11.45 9.19 -28.06
C PRO A 205 11.76 8.90 -26.59
N ARG A 206 11.15 9.72 -25.72
CA ARG A 206 11.21 9.49 -24.28
C ARG A 206 9.98 8.74 -23.86
N VAL A 207 10.17 7.64 -23.12
CA VAL A 207 9.10 6.85 -22.53
C VAL A 207 9.23 6.84 -21.02
N TRP A 208 8.12 6.64 -20.34
CA TRP A 208 8.12 6.48 -18.90
C TRP A 208 8.39 5.01 -18.55
N ARG A 209 9.48 4.78 -17.78
CA ARG A 209 9.82 3.47 -17.24
C ARG A 209 9.98 3.55 -15.74
N TYR A 210 9.92 2.42 -15.07
CA TYR A 210 10.18 2.29 -13.65
C TYR A 210 11.52 1.62 -13.45
N ARG A 211 12.36 2.19 -12.59
CA ARG A 211 13.70 1.68 -12.24
C ARG A 211 13.78 1.42 -10.76
N ARG A 212 14.37 0.29 -10.39
CA ARG A 212 14.73 -0.01 -9.00
C ARG A 212 16.15 0.53 -8.77
N ARG A 213 16.35 1.33 -7.73
CA ARG A 213 17.71 1.63 -7.29
C ARG A 213 18.23 0.36 -6.63
N VAL A 214 19.26 -0.25 -7.21
CA VAL A 214 20.14 -1.16 -6.48
C VAL A 214 20.84 -0.27 -5.48
N GLU A 215 20.60 -0.44 -4.19
CA GLU A 215 21.42 0.19 -3.16
C GLU A 215 22.82 -0.42 -3.34
N ASP A 216 23.79 0.39 -3.78
CA ASP A 216 25.20 0.02 -3.72
C ASP A 216 25.50 -0.29 -2.23
N GLU A 217 25.76 -1.54 -1.92
CA GLU A 217 26.37 -1.95 -0.67
C GLU A 217 27.67 -1.17 -0.49
N ARG A 218 27.63 -0.16 0.39
CA ARG A 218 28.83 0.50 0.91
C ARG A 218 29.03 0.11 2.34
#